data_2d8d445b23673edea107c9f71b71b676
#
_entry.id   2d8d445b23673edea107c9f71b71b676
#
_cell.length_a   1.000
_cell.length_b   1.000
_cell.length_c   1.000
_cell.angle_alpha   90.00
_cell.angle_beta   90.00
_cell.angle_gamma   90.00
#
_symmetry.space_group_name_H-M   'P 1'
#
loop_
_entity.id
_entity.type
_entity.pdbx_description
1 polymer ?
#
loop_
_entity_poly.entity_id
_entity_poly.type
_entity_poly.pdbx_seq_one_letter_code
_entity_poly.pdbx_strand_id
1 'polypeptide(L)'
;MTEAELMQLLAAITPPDEAARAAAHAHWASLAKPLGGLGALETLLEDAAALTGTAQFDFSRRVVAVLCADNGVVAQGVSQTDQSVTRAVAENLAARRTSVCRMAQAAHCDVLPVDMGIAGAPVPGVRDCRIAAGTADFTKGPAMTRAEAVAAIARGISLTRQLAAEGYGLVATGEMGIGNTTTSSAVAAVLLAQPVQVMTGRGAGLSDAGLARKVDAIRRGIARNSPDPDDALDVLSKLGGFDIAGLCGIFLGGALAGVPVLIDGFISGVAALCAVRLCPAAAKAVFASHCSTEPAARLVLEALGKTPLLTAGLHLGEGTGAVASIPLWDMALAVYEGCYSFAEGGIVPYTPQC
;
A
#
# COMPACT_ATOMS: atom_id res chain seq x y z
N MET A 1 15.32 0.37 -16.49
CA MET A 1 13.98 0.57 -17.12
C MET A 1 13.81 2.04 -17.40
N THR A 2 13.51 2.42 -18.61
CA THR A 2 13.11 3.78 -19.00
C THR A 2 11.63 4.00 -18.70
N GLU A 3 11.18 5.24 -18.74
CA GLU A 3 9.75 5.57 -18.57
C GLU A 3 8.88 4.92 -19.67
N ALA A 4 9.35 4.95 -20.92
CA ALA A 4 8.62 4.32 -22.03
C ALA A 4 8.47 2.80 -21.83
N GLU A 5 9.51 2.12 -21.36
CA GLU A 5 9.46 0.69 -21.01
C GLU A 5 8.51 0.44 -19.83
N LEU A 6 8.47 1.32 -18.84
CA LEU A 6 7.50 1.25 -17.74
C LEU A 6 6.08 1.35 -18.28
N MET A 7 5.78 2.38 -19.07
CA MET A 7 4.42 2.57 -19.62
C MET A 7 4.00 1.40 -20.52
N GLN A 8 4.93 0.85 -21.32
CA GLN A 8 4.67 -0.35 -22.09
C GLN A 8 4.37 -1.58 -21.22
N LEU A 9 5.10 -1.75 -20.10
CA LEU A 9 4.83 -2.81 -19.14
C LEU A 9 3.46 -2.66 -18.49
N LEU A 10 3.08 -1.44 -18.08
CA LEU A 10 1.79 -1.15 -17.47
C LEU A 10 0.60 -1.38 -18.40
N ALA A 11 0.79 -1.17 -19.71
CA ALA A 11 -0.22 -1.45 -20.73
C ALA A 11 -0.59 -2.96 -20.83
N ALA A 12 0.22 -3.85 -20.24
CA ALA A 12 -0.08 -5.28 -20.15
C ALA A 12 -1.02 -5.63 -18.97
N ILE A 13 -1.32 -4.68 -18.08
CA ILE A 13 -2.28 -4.89 -16.97
C ILE A 13 -3.69 -4.95 -17.57
N THR A 14 -4.30 -6.13 -17.52
CA THR A 14 -5.67 -6.35 -18.00
C THR A 14 -6.71 -5.85 -17.01
N PRO A 15 -7.95 -5.53 -17.45
CA PRO A 15 -9.08 -5.31 -16.55
C PRO A 15 -9.33 -6.50 -15.61
N PRO A 16 -10.12 -6.32 -14.52
CA PRO A 16 -10.56 -7.43 -13.67
C PRO A 16 -11.32 -8.49 -14.47
N ASP A 17 -11.22 -9.74 -14.05
CA ASP A 17 -11.96 -10.87 -14.63
C ASP A 17 -13.36 -10.96 -13.99
N GLU A 18 -14.35 -10.41 -14.65
CA GLU A 18 -15.72 -10.39 -14.15
C GLU A 18 -16.38 -11.79 -14.18
N ALA A 19 -15.90 -12.74 -14.99
CA ALA A 19 -16.40 -14.11 -14.97
C ALA A 19 -15.92 -14.83 -13.69
N ALA A 20 -14.67 -14.65 -13.31
CA ALA A 20 -14.14 -15.18 -12.04
C ALA A 20 -14.82 -14.54 -10.82
N ARG A 21 -15.09 -13.22 -10.87
CA ARG A 21 -15.90 -12.52 -9.84
C ARG A 21 -17.29 -13.14 -9.70
N ALA A 22 -17.99 -13.32 -10.81
CA ALA A 22 -19.34 -13.91 -10.83
C ALA A 22 -19.32 -15.35 -10.32
N ALA A 23 -18.29 -16.14 -10.61
CA ALA A 23 -18.13 -17.50 -10.08
C ALA A 23 -17.95 -17.49 -8.56
N ALA A 24 -17.15 -16.59 -8.00
CA ALA A 24 -16.99 -16.45 -6.55
C ALA A 24 -18.30 -15.98 -5.88
N HIS A 25 -18.99 -15.03 -6.48
CA HIS A 25 -20.32 -14.59 -6.01
C HIS A 25 -21.35 -15.74 -6.02
N ALA A 26 -21.42 -16.53 -7.09
CA ALA A 26 -22.30 -17.68 -7.18
C ALA A 26 -21.96 -18.74 -6.12
N HIS A 27 -20.69 -18.97 -5.84
CA HIS A 27 -20.28 -19.86 -4.77
C HIS A 27 -20.75 -19.35 -3.40
N TRP A 28 -20.53 -18.06 -3.06
CA TRP A 28 -21.06 -17.44 -1.85
C TRP A 28 -22.57 -17.58 -1.71
N ALA A 29 -23.31 -17.39 -2.78
CA ALA A 29 -24.78 -17.53 -2.81
C ALA A 29 -25.25 -18.97 -2.66
N SER A 30 -24.40 -19.97 -2.94
CA SER A 30 -24.74 -21.38 -2.77
C SER A 30 -24.60 -21.88 -1.32
N LEU A 31 -23.83 -21.18 -0.47
CA LEU A 31 -23.61 -21.56 0.92
C LEU A 31 -24.85 -21.29 1.79
N ALA A 32 -25.14 -22.19 2.73
CA ALA A 32 -26.30 -22.14 3.60
C ALA A 32 -26.18 -21.03 4.68
N LYS A 33 -26.24 -19.79 4.24
CA LYS A 33 -26.16 -18.58 5.07
C LYS A 33 -27.05 -17.47 4.47
N PRO A 34 -27.36 -16.40 5.21
CA PRO A 34 -28.03 -15.22 4.64
C PRO A 34 -27.21 -14.65 3.47
N LEU A 35 -27.88 -14.27 2.38
CA LEU A 35 -27.24 -13.66 1.22
C LEU A 35 -26.53 -12.37 1.62
N GLY A 36 -25.26 -12.22 1.24
CA GLY A 36 -24.45 -11.06 1.62
C GLY A 36 -24.15 -10.94 3.13
N GLY A 37 -24.42 -11.99 3.92
CA GLY A 37 -24.37 -11.95 5.38
C GLY A 37 -22.99 -11.67 6.00
N LEU A 38 -21.91 -11.88 5.25
CA LEU A 38 -20.54 -11.54 5.65
C LEU A 38 -20.06 -10.19 5.07
N GLY A 39 -20.88 -9.52 4.27
CA GLY A 39 -20.62 -8.16 3.78
C GLY A 39 -19.26 -8.02 3.09
N ALA A 40 -18.40 -7.15 3.61
CA ALA A 40 -17.09 -6.85 3.02
C ALA A 40 -16.18 -8.08 2.87
N LEU A 41 -16.36 -9.13 3.67
CA LEU A 41 -15.55 -10.37 3.53
C LEU A 41 -15.95 -11.17 2.28
N GLU A 42 -17.20 -11.10 1.85
CA GLU A 42 -17.64 -11.71 0.58
C GLU A 42 -17.05 -10.94 -0.60
N THR A 43 -17.22 -9.61 -0.62
CA THR A 43 -16.65 -8.72 -1.64
C THR A 43 -15.13 -8.88 -1.74
N LEU A 44 -14.44 -9.09 -0.62
CA LEU A 44 -13.00 -9.31 -0.57
C LEU A 44 -12.56 -10.48 -1.46
N LEU A 45 -13.23 -11.64 -1.36
CA LEU A 45 -12.90 -12.81 -2.17
C LEU A 45 -13.42 -12.69 -3.60
N GLU A 46 -14.53 -12.00 -3.84
CA GLU A 46 -15.01 -11.69 -5.18
C GLU A 46 -14.00 -10.78 -5.92
N ASP A 47 -13.47 -9.75 -5.26
CA ASP A 47 -12.42 -8.90 -5.82
C ASP A 47 -11.11 -9.67 -6.04
N ALA A 48 -10.74 -10.56 -5.11
CA ALA A 48 -9.59 -11.44 -5.28
C ALA A 48 -9.77 -12.37 -6.49
N ALA A 49 -10.95 -12.94 -6.70
CA ALA A 49 -11.26 -13.75 -7.87
C ALA A 49 -11.11 -12.95 -9.17
N ALA A 50 -11.63 -11.72 -9.20
CA ALA A 50 -11.51 -10.84 -10.36
C ALA A 50 -10.05 -10.46 -10.68
N LEU A 51 -9.19 -10.39 -9.66
CA LEU A 51 -7.76 -10.15 -9.85
C LEU A 51 -7.03 -11.39 -10.37
N THR A 52 -7.28 -12.56 -9.73
CA THR A 52 -6.52 -13.81 -9.98
C THR A 52 -7.03 -14.58 -11.20
N GLY A 53 -8.26 -14.30 -11.67
CA GLY A 53 -8.92 -15.05 -12.75
C GLY A 53 -9.46 -16.41 -12.31
N THR A 54 -9.57 -16.66 -10.99
CA THR A 54 -10.09 -17.92 -10.45
C THR A 54 -10.86 -17.69 -9.14
N ALA A 55 -11.87 -18.50 -8.89
CA ALA A 55 -12.63 -18.54 -7.63
C ALA A 55 -12.02 -19.55 -6.62
N GLN A 56 -10.81 -20.03 -6.85
CA GLN A 56 -10.03 -20.86 -5.94
C GLN A 56 -8.81 -20.07 -5.47
N PHE A 57 -8.53 -20.08 -4.17
CA PHE A 57 -7.52 -19.21 -3.57
C PHE A 57 -6.48 -19.99 -2.79
N ASP A 58 -5.23 -19.53 -2.86
CA ASP A 58 -4.17 -19.94 -1.96
C ASP A 58 -3.46 -18.69 -1.42
N PHE A 59 -3.81 -18.30 -0.21
CA PHE A 59 -3.19 -17.20 0.53
C PHE A 59 -2.35 -17.73 1.71
N SER A 60 -1.97 -18.99 1.70
CA SER A 60 -1.20 -19.63 2.77
C SER A 60 0.20 -19.02 2.92
N ARG A 61 0.86 -18.68 1.80
CA ARG A 61 2.11 -17.92 1.81
C ARG A 61 1.84 -16.43 1.62
N ARG A 62 2.18 -15.67 2.63
CA ARG A 62 1.96 -14.22 2.69
C ARG A 62 3.14 -13.49 3.29
N VAL A 63 3.37 -12.27 2.85
CA VAL A 63 4.52 -11.47 3.26
C VAL A 63 4.12 -10.02 3.44
N VAL A 64 4.66 -9.36 4.48
CA VAL A 64 4.66 -7.90 4.57
C VAL A 64 6.03 -7.38 4.10
N ALA A 65 6.02 -6.62 3.01
CA ALA A 65 7.20 -5.95 2.47
C ALA A 65 7.27 -4.53 3.07
N VAL A 66 8.28 -4.30 3.94
CA VAL A 66 8.47 -3.02 4.61
C VAL A 66 9.58 -2.24 3.89
N LEU A 67 9.19 -1.24 3.11
CA LEU A 67 10.10 -0.42 2.31
C LEU A 67 10.67 0.73 3.14
N CYS A 68 12.00 0.76 3.27
CA CYS A 68 12.72 1.71 4.11
C CYS A 68 13.47 2.74 3.23
N ALA A 69 13.26 4.04 3.48
CA ALA A 69 14.00 5.10 2.78
C ALA A 69 14.06 6.39 3.60
N ASP A 70 15.15 7.13 3.47
CA ASP A 70 15.28 8.46 4.04
C ASP A 70 14.67 9.54 3.14
N ASN A 71 14.02 10.52 3.76
CA ASN A 71 13.36 11.63 3.08
C ASN A 71 14.04 12.95 3.43
N GLY A 72 14.62 13.63 2.44
CA GLY A 72 15.41 14.86 2.63
C GLY A 72 14.66 16.03 3.25
N VAL A 73 13.32 16.04 3.16
CA VAL A 73 12.47 17.06 3.79
C VAL A 73 12.57 17.09 5.33
N VAL A 74 13.12 16.06 5.96
CA VAL A 74 13.41 16.04 7.41
C VAL A 74 14.27 17.23 7.84
N ALA A 75 15.14 17.73 6.96
CA ALA A 75 15.94 18.94 7.19
C ALA A 75 15.09 20.18 7.50
N GLN A 76 13.79 20.17 7.21
CA GLN A 76 12.85 21.27 7.51
C GLN A 76 12.23 21.18 8.92
N GLY A 77 12.67 20.24 9.77
CA GLY A 77 12.13 20.05 11.13
C GLY A 77 10.68 19.59 11.16
N VAL A 78 10.29 18.73 10.20
CA VAL A 78 8.95 18.18 10.01
C VAL A 78 8.73 16.85 10.75
N SER A 79 9.69 16.41 11.54
CA SER A 79 9.64 15.22 12.38
C SER A 79 10.20 15.51 13.76
N GLN A 80 9.83 14.70 14.78
CA GLN A 80 10.44 14.75 16.12
C GLN A 80 11.81 14.11 16.17
N THR A 81 12.12 13.23 15.22
CA THR A 81 13.36 12.46 15.14
C THR A 81 14.09 12.76 13.83
N ASP A 82 15.35 12.43 13.77
CA ASP A 82 16.16 12.51 12.56
C ASP A 82 16.17 11.18 11.77
N GLN A 83 16.88 11.16 10.65
CA GLN A 83 16.97 10.02 9.74
C GLN A 83 17.68 8.79 10.35
N SER A 84 18.40 8.91 11.46
CA SER A 84 19.05 7.76 12.12
C SER A 84 18.04 6.72 12.59
N VAL A 85 16.81 7.16 12.89
CA VAL A 85 15.72 6.27 13.29
C VAL A 85 15.26 5.36 12.15
N THR A 86 15.26 5.82 10.89
CA THR A 86 14.96 4.97 9.73
C THR A 86 15.89 3.74 9.71
N ARG A 87 17.18 3.98 9.86
CA ARG A 87 18.19 2.91 9.90
C ARG A 87 18.00 1.99 11.10
N ALA A 88 17.84 2.56 12.29
CA ALA A 88 17.67 1.79 13.53
C ALA A 88 16.44 0.87 13.46
N VAL A 89 15.32 1.34 12.88
CA VAL A 89 14.12 0.51 12.70
C VAL A 89 14.37 -0.56 11.64
N ALA A 90 15.05 -0.25 10.53
CA ALA A 90 15.40 -1.25 9.52
C ALA A 90 16.27 -2.38 10.09
N GLU A 91 17.24 -2.07 10.95
CA GLU A 91 18.06 -3.06 11.69
C GLU A 91 17.19 -3.92 12.62
N ASN A 92 16.21 -3.32 13.32
CA ASN A 92 15.30 -4.05 14.20
C ASN A 92 14.25 -4.87 13.42
N LEU A 93 13.83 -4.45 12.22
CA LEU A 93 13.04 -5.27 11.30
C LEU A 93 13.80 -6.54 10.88
N ALA A 94 15.07 -6.38 10.48
CA ALA A 94 15.93 -7.51 10.14
C ALA A 94 16.12 -8.46 11.34
N ALA A 95 16.27 -7.92 12.55
CA ALA A 95 16.38 -8.67 13.80
C ALA A 95 15.03 -9.21 14.33
N ARG A 96 13.91 -8.99 13.62
CA ARG A 96 12.55 -9.44 14.01
C ARG A 96 12.08 -8.89 15.36
N ARG A 97 12.37 -7.62 15.68
CA ARG A 97 12.09 -7.01 16.99
C ARG A 97 10.97 -5.97 16.98
N THR A 98 10.53 -5.51 15.79
CA THR A 98 9.54 -4.43 15.68
C THR A 98 8.11 -4.93 15.90
N SER A 99 7.16 -3.99 16.01
CA SER A 99 5.74 -4.30 16.24
C SER A 99 5.16 -5.16 15.12
N VAL A 100 5.45 -4.82 13.84
CA VAL A 100 4.96 -5.62 12.71
C VAL A 100 5.51 -7.03 12.75
N CYS A 101 6.76 -7.25 13.19
CA CYS A 101 7.33 -8.59 13.29
C CYS A 101 6.56 -9.48 14.28
N ARG A 102 6.08 -8.91 15.39
CA ARG A 102 5.26 -9.64 16.38
C ARG A 102 3.86 -9.93 15.85
N MET A 103 3.24 -8.94 15.22
CA MET A 103 1.93 -9.11 14.60
C MET A 103 1.98 -10.11 13.44
N ALA A 104 3.00 -10.03 12.59
CA ALA A 104 3.20 -10.93 11.46
C ALA A 104 3.39 -12.40 11.93
N GLN A 105 4.09 -12.62 13.04
CA GLN A 105 4.22 -13.95 13.63
C GLN A 105 2.84 -14.52 14.03
N ALA A 106 1.97 -13.69 14.62
CA ALA A 106 0.61 -14.10 15.01
C ALA A 106 -0.31 -14.31 13.79
N ALA A 107 -0.07 -13.58 12.70
CA ALA A 107 -0.82 -13.69 11.45
C ALA A 107 -0.19 -14.68 10.45
N HIS A 108 0.80 -15.47 10.85
CA HIS A 108 1.54 -16.39 9.98
C HIS A 108 2.02 -15.73 8.68
N CYS A 109 2.57 -14.51 8.78
CA CYS A 109 3.01 -13.68 7.67
C CYS A 109 4.52 -13.47 7.76
N ASP A 110 5.23 -13.66 6.66
CA ASP A 110 6.65 -13.34 6.58
C ASP A 110 6.87 -11.82 6.62
N VAL A 111 8.03 -11.38 7.13
CA VAL A 111 8.42 -9.95 7.11
C VAL A 111 9.63 -9.79 6.23
N LEU A 112 9.56 -8.92 5.24
CA LEU A 112 10.64 -8.61 4.31
C LEU A 112 11.00 -7.13 4.42
N PRO A 113 12.04 -6.76 5.19
CA PRO A 113 12.55 -5.39 5.16
C PRO A 113 13.34 -5.16 3.87
N VAL A 114 13.11 -3.99 3.24
CA VAL A 114 13.68 -3.62 1.94
C VAL A 114 14.28 -2.23 2.01
N ASP A 115 15.55 -2.08 1.69
CA ASP A 115 16.22 -0.79 1.58
C ASP A 115 15.98 -0.19 0.18
N MET A 116 15.17 0.87 0.12
CA MET A 116 14.93 1.65 -1.08
C MET A 116 15.83 2.89 -1.16
N GLY A 117 16.40 3.32 -0.02
CA GLY A 117 17.21 4.52 0.03
C GLY A 117 17.57 4.95 1.46
N ILE A 118 18.07 4.06 2.30
CA ILE A 118 18.62 4.41 3.62
C ILE A 118 20.01 5.01 3.43
N ALA A 119 20.29 6.15 4.05
CA ALA A 119 21.61 6.77 4.00
C ALA A 119 22.68 5.91 4.72
N GLY A 120 23.91 5.98 4.22
CA GLY A 120 25.05 5.24 4.76
C GLY A 120 25.26 3.84 4.17
N ALA A 121 25.95 2.96 4.89
CA ALA A 121 26.24 1.60 4.43
C ALA A 121 24.97 0.72 4.36
N PRO A 122 24.93 -0.34 3.54
CA PRO A 122 23.85 -1.31 3.54
C PRO A 122 23.56 -1.87 4.94
N VAL A 123 22.28 -2.14 5.22
CA VAL A 123 21.85 -2.71 6.51
C VAL A 123 21.83 -4.24 6.39
N PRO A 124 22.62 -4.97 7.20
CA PRO A 124 22.64 -6.43 7.16
C PRO A 124 21.25 -7.03 7.41
N GLY A 125 20.84 -8.01 6.59
CA GLY A 125 19.54 -8.67 6.70
C GLY A 125 18.35 -7.88 6.12
N VAL A 126 18.61 -6.69 5.57
CA VAL A 126 17.64 -5.89 4.80
C VAL A 126 17.93 -6.11 3.31
N ARG A 127 16.91 -6.37 2.52
CA ARG A 127 17.04 -6.59 1.07
C ARG A 127 17.44 -5.30 0.38
N ASP A 128 18.55 -5.32 -0.32
CA ASP A 128 19.03 -4.16 -1.07
C ASP A 128 18.26 -3.96 -2.37
N CYS A 129 17.50 -2.89 -2.43
CA CYS A 129 16.80 -2.34 -3.60
C CYS A 129 17.08 -0.85 -3.74
N ARG A 130 18.15 -0.37 -3.13
CA ARG A 130 18.50 1.05 -3.01
C ARG A 130 18.57 1.75 -4.37
N ILE A 131 17.96 2.92 -4.43
CA ILE A 131 18.01 3.84 -5.57
C ILE A 131 19.12 4.86 -5.35
N ALA A 132 19.08 5.55 -4.20
CA ALA A 132 20.09 6.52 -3.76
C ALA A 132 20.12 6.58 -2.23
N ALA A 133 20.99 7.39 -1.65
CA ALA A 133 21.11 7.58 -0.20
C ALA A 133 20.08 8.60 0.34
N GLY A 134 18.80 8.28 0.21
CA GLY A 134 17.68 9.15 0.51
C GLY A 134 17.35 10.13 -0.62
N THR A 135 16.18 10.78 -0.51
CA THR A 135 15.76 11.84 -1.46
C THR A 135 16.36 13.19 -1.10
N ALA A 136 16.30 14.13 -2.04
CA ALA A 136 16.61 15.53 -1.76
C ALA A 136 15.46 16.20 -0.97
N ASP A 137 15.74 17.38 -0.40
CA ASP A 137 14.76 18.24 0.23
C ASP A 137 13.89 18.93 -0.82
N PHE A 138 12.65 18.51 -0.96
CA PHE A 138 11.75 19.01 -1.99
C PHE A 138 11.39 20.50 -1.83
N THR A 139 11.73 21.13 -0.70
CA THR A 139 11.57 22.60 -0.57
C THR A 139 12.63 23.38 -1.35
N LYS A 140 13.69 22.72 -1.81
CA LYS A 140 14.81 23.33 -2.56
C LYS A 140 14.82 22.96 -4.06
N GLY A 141 14.14 21.88 -4.43
CA GLY A 141 14.05 21.33 -5.78
C GLY A 141 13.29 20.01 -5.76
N PRO A 142 13.22 19.23 -6.83
CA PRO A 142 12.57 17.93 -6.84
C PRO A 142 13.17 16.98 -5.78
N ALA A 143 12.32 16.15 -5.18
CA ALA A 143 12.74 15.13 -4.21
C ALA A 143 13.69 14.10 -4.84
N MET A 144 13.43 13.74 -6.09
CA MET A 144 14.21 12.83 -6.90
C MET A 144 14.06 13.16 -8.38
N THR A 145 14.95 12.67 -9.21
CA THR A 145 14.78 12.76 -10.65
C THR A 145 13.65 11.84 -11.12
N ARG A 146 13.03 12.15 -12.25
CA ARG A 146 12.01 11.30 -12.88
C ARG A 146 12.55 9.88 -13.18
N ALA A 147 13.81 9.77 -13.56
CA ALA A 147 14.48 8.48 -13.78
C ALA A 147 14.64 7.65 -12.49
N GLU A 148 14.94 8.28 -11.36
CA GLU A 148 15.00 7.62 -10.05
C GLU A 148 13.61 7.17 -9.59
N ALA A 149 12.57 7.96 -9.80
CA ALA A 149 11.19 7.56 -9.53
C ALA A 149 10.78 6.32 -10.35
N VAL A 150 11.07 6.32 -11.65
CA VAL A 150 10.87 5.14 -12.53
C VAL A 150 11.66 3.93 -12.03
N ALA A 151 12.90 4.13 -11.61
CA ALA A 151 13.74 3.04 -11.10
C ALA A 151 13.16 2.46 -9.78
N ALA A 152 12.67 3.30 -8.87
CA ALA A 152 12.04 2.87 -7.62
C ALA A 152 10.75 2.08 -7.88
N ILE A 153 9.88 2.57 -8.77
CA ILE A 153 8.68 1.85 -9.22
C ILE A 153 9.06 0.49 -9.82
N ALA A 154 10.05 0.45 -10.70
CA ALA A 154 10.53 -0.77 -11.34
C ALA A 154 11.06 -1.80 -10.33
N ARG A 155 11.74 -1.35 -9.25
CA ARG A 155 12.17 -2.22 -8.14
C ARG A 155 10.97 -2.83 -7.42
N GLY A 156 9.93 -2.04 -7.11
CA GLY A 156 8.69 -2.54 -6.49
C GLY A 156 7.99 -3.57 -7.37
N ILE A 157 7.85 -3.31 -8.67
CA ILE A 157 7.26 -4.27 -9.64
C ILE A 157 8.07 -5.57 -9.66
N SER A 158 9.40 -5.46 -9.77
CA SER A 158 10.28 -6.64 -9.81
C SER A 158 10.20 -7.45 -8.52
N LEU A 159 10.15 -6.77 -7.37
CA LEU A 159 10.01 -7.41 -6.06
C LEU A 159 8.71 -8.22 -5.96
N THR A 160 7.58 -7.63 -6.33
CA THR A 160 6.28 -8.32 -6.25
C THR A 160 6.22 -9.51 -7.22
N ARG A 161 6.72 -9.36 -8.45
CA ARG A 161 6.77 -10.48 -9.40
C ARG A 161 7.66 -11.61 -8.92
N GLN A 162 8.77 -11.30 -8.23
CA GLN A 162 9.62 -12.31 -7.64
C GLN A 162 8.91 -13.01 -6.47
N LEU A 163 8.25 -12.29 -5.58
CA LEU A 163 7.46 -12.86 -4.48
C LEU A 163 6.35 -13.79 -5.02
N ALA A 164 5.65 -13.37 -6.07
CA ALA A 164 4.66 -14.22 -6.76
C ALA A 164 5.29 -15.51 -7.31
N ALA A 165 6.45 -15.41 -7.96
CA ALA A 165 7.19 -16.58 -8.46
C ALA A 165 7.70 -17.52 -7.34
N GLU A 166 7.94 -16.98 -6.14
CA GLU A 166 8.27 -17.73 -4.94
C GLU A 166 7.03 -18.35 -4.26
N GLY A 167 5.82 -18.12 -4.81
CA GLY A 167 4.56 -18.69 -4.33
C GLY A 167 3.85 -17.88 -3.26
N TYR A 168 4.20 -16.60 -3.06
CA TYR A 168 3.43 -15.72 -2.20
C TYR A 168 2.11 -15.32 -2.87
N GLY A 169 0.99 -15.72 -2.26
CA GLY A 169 -0.37 -15.44 -2.74
C GLY A 169 -0.97 -14.15 -2.19
N LEU A 170 -0.33 -13.50 -1.21
CA LEU A 170 -0.78 -12.26 -0.60
C LEU A 170 0.41 -11.40 -0.19
N VAL A 171 0.43 -10.13 -0.60
CA VAL A 171 1.46 -9.16 -0.22
C VAL A 171 0.83 -8.04 0.60
N ALA A 172 1.30 -7.86 1.81
CA ALA A 172 1.00 -6.69 2.63
C ALA A 172 2.09 -5.63 2.41
N THR A 173 1.71 -4.36 2.34
CA THR A 173 2.65 -3.25 2.28
C THR A 173 2.97 -2.73 3.67
N GLY A 174 4.20 -2.30 3.87
CA GLY A 174 4.67 -1.56 5.03
C GLY A 174 5.73 -0.54 4.61
N GLU A 175 6.02 0.39 5.46
CA GLU A 175 7.01 1.42 5.19
C GLU A 175 7.73 1.84 6.46
N MET A 176 8.94 2.35 6.28
CA MET A 176 9.72 3.02 7.30
C MET A 176 10.58 4.13 6.68
N GLY A 177 10.24 5.37 6.98
CA GLY A 177 10.97 6.51 6.45
C GLY A 177 10.65 7.77 7.24
N ILE A 178 11.58 8.24 8.07
CA ILE A 178 11.33 9.49 8.79
C ILE A 178 11.07 10.61 7.80
N GLY A 179 9.95 11.33 7.97
CA GLY A 179 9.49 12.38 7.06
C GLY A 179 8.49 11.94 5.99
N ASN A 180 8.24 10.65 5.80
CA ASN A 180 7.39 10.15 4.72
C ASN A 180 5.90 10.52 4.86
N THR A 181 5.39 10.80 6.06
CA THR A 181 4.06 11.41 6.21
C THR A 181 4.00 12.82 5.63
N THR A 182 5.13 13.53 5.55
CA THR A 182 5.21 14.86 4.92
C THR A 182 5.17 14.74 3.40
N THR A 183 5.98 13.83 2.83
CA THR A 183 5.98 13.56 1.38
C THR A 183 4.63 13.01 0.93
N SER A 184 4.03 12.08 1.70
CA SER A 184 2.68 11.56 1.41
C SER A 184 1.61 12.65 1.43
N SER A 185 1.63 13.55 2.43
CA SER A 185 0.69 14.68 2.48
C SER A 185 0.87 15.62 1.29
N ALA A 186 2.10 15.87 0.85
CA ALA A 186 2.38 16.69 -0.31
C ALA A 186 1.85 16.08 -1.62
N VAL A 187 2.16 14.80 -1.85
CA VAL A 187 1.68 14.03 -3.01
C VAL A 187 0.15 13.97 -3.03
N ALA A 188 -0.48 13.60 -1.91
CA ALA A 188 -1.93 13.49 -1.83
C ALA A 188 -2.64 14.84 -2.01
N ALA A 189 -2.09 15.93 -1.47
CA ALA A 189 -2.66 17.27 -1.63
C ALA A 189 -2.73 17.68 -3.11
N VAL A 190 -1.71 17.36 -3.90
CA VAL A 190 -1.68 17.66 -5.35
C VAL A 190 -2.61 16.72 -6.11
N LEU A 191 -2.49 15.40 -5.94
CA LEU A 191 -3.26 14.42 -6.70
C LEU A 191 -4.77 14.49 -6.45
N LEU A 192 -5.19 14.92 -5.25
CA LEU A 192 -6.59 15.06 -4.87
C LEU A 192 -7.09 16.51 -4.92
N ALA A 193 -6.26 17.45 -5.35
CA ALA A 193 -6.57 18.90 -5.39
C ALA A 193 -7.15 19.40 -4.06
N GLN A 194 -6.59 18.94 -2.93
CA GLN A 194 -7.05 19.29 -1.60
C GLN A 194 -6.13 20.28 -0.88
N PRO A 195 -6.65 21.14 -0.02
CA PRO A 195 -5.82 22.05 0.77
C PRO A 195 -4.79 21.28 1.62
N VAL A 196 -3.53 21.76 1.61
CA VAL A 196 -2.42 21.11 2.35
C VAL A 196 -2.75 20.87 3.82
N GLN A 197 -3.45 21.82 4.46
CA GLN A 197 -3.85 21.70 5.87
C GLN A 197 -4.77 20.51 6.15
N VAL A 198 -5.67 20.20 5.20
CA VAL A 198 -6.61 19.07 5.29
C VAL A 198 -5.86 17.75 5.15
N MET A 199 -4.83 17.75 4.31
CA MET A 199 -4.05 16.54 3.97
C MET A 199 -2.89 16.28 4.94
N THR A 200 -2.63 17.17 5.91
CA THR A 200 -1.44 17.08 6.75
C THR A 200 -1.79 16.77 8.20
N GLY A 201 -1.32 15.61 8.67
CA GLY A 201 -1.42 15.19 10.05
C GLY A 201 -0.12 15.38 10.84
N ARG A 202 -0.18 15.01 12.13
CA ARG A 202 0.95 15.14 13.07
C ARG A 202 2.02 14.05 12.90
N GLY A 203 1.76 13.04 12.07
CA GLY A 203 2.64 11.88 11.97
C GLY A 203 2.88 11.24 13.35
N ALA A 204 4.15 11.03 13.70
CA ALA A 204 4.56 10.47 14.99
C ALA A 204 4.40 11.44 16.19
N GLY A 205 3.44 12.38 16.15
CA GLY A 205 3.07 13.20 17.30
C GLY A 205 3.73 14.59 17.36
N LEU A 206 3.85 15.30 16.23
CA LEU A 206 4.33 16.68 16.20
C LEU A 206 3.50 17.64 17.08
N SER A 207 4.17 18.60 17.71
CA SER A 207 3.53 19.76 18.34
C SER A 207 2.81 20.65 17.32
N ASP A 208 2.00 21.60 17.78
CA ASP A 208 1.34 22.58 16.91
C ASP A 208 2.33 23.37 16.06
N ALA A 209 3.44 23.80 16.65
CA ALA A 209 4.52 24.48 15.94
C ALA A 209 5.20 23.55 14.92
N GLY A 210 5.36 22.27 15.22
CA GLY A 210 5.88 21.28 14.30
C GLY A 210 4.93 21.01 13.12
N LEU A 211 3.63 20.92 13.40
CA LEU A 211 2.61 20.79 12.36
C LEU A 211 2.57 22.02 11.45
N ALA A 212 2.66 23.22 12.00
CA ALA A 212 2.71 24.45 11.21
C ALA A 212 3.93 24.47 10.27
N ARG A 213 5.13 24.07 10.77
CA ARG A 213 6.34 23.94 9.94
C ARG A 213 6.16 22.91 8.83
N LYS A 214 5.52 21.77 9.14
CA LYS A 214 5.24 20.69 8.17
C LYS A 214 4.34 21.19 7.03
N VAL A 215 3.24 21.89 7.37
CA VAL A 215 2.33 22.51 6.39
C VAL A 215 3.06 23.55 5.54
N ASP A 216 3.89 24.40 6.16
CA ASP A 216 4.69 25.40 5.43
C ASP A 216 5.70 24.75 4.47
N ALA A 217 6.43 23.72 4.93
CA ALA A 217 7.37 22.99 4.08
C ALA A 217 6.68 22.37 2.85
N ILE A 218 5.50 21.76 3.04
CA ILE A 218 4.71 21.20 1.93
C ILE A 218 4.30 22.31 0.94
N ARG A 219 3.78 23.43 1.41
CA ARG A 219 3.38 24.56 0.55
C ARG A 219 4.56 25.11 -0.27
N ARG A 220 5.72 25.32 0.37
CA ARG A 220 6.94 25.76 -0.31
C ARG A 220 7.41 24.73 -1.35
N GLY A 221 7.35 23.46 -1.02
CA GLY A 221 7.70 22.39 -1.94
C GLY A 221 6.80 22.34 -3.17
N ILE A 222 5.49 22.42 -2.99
CA ILE A 222 4.52 22.48 -4.11
C ILE A 222 4.75 23.71 -4.96
N ALA A 223 4.88 24.90 -4.34
CA ALA A 223 5.11 26.16 -5.06
C ALA A 223 6.45 26.15 -5.83
N ARG A 224 7.52 25.58 -5.24
CA ARG A 224 8.85 25.52 -5.84
C ARG A 224 8.92 24.61 -7.05
N ASN A 225 8.25 23.46 -6.99
CA ASN A 225 8.38 22.40 -7.99
C ASN A 225 7.25 22.43 -9.04
N SER A 226 6.13 23.12 -8.75
CA SER A 226 4.97 23.20 -9.65
C SER A 226 4.62 21.83 -10.27
N PRO A 227 4.28 20.82 -9.45
CA PRO A 227 3.97 19.48 -9.96
C PRO A 227 2.69 19.52 -10.81
N ASP A 228 2.69 18.73 -11.88
CA ASP A 228 1.51 18.54 -12.72
C ASP A 228 0.56 17.52 -12.03
N PRO A 229 -0.66 17.94 -11.62
CA PRO A 229 -1.60 17.04 -10.91
C PRO A 229 -2.12 15.88 -11.78
N ASP A 230 -2.02 15.99 -13.10
CA ASP A 230 -2.46 14.97 -14.05
C ASP A 230 -1.34 13.97 -14.38
N ASP A 231 -0.10 14.25 -14.00
CA ASP A 231 1.05 13.36 -14.13
C ASP A 231 1.52 12.84 -12.75
N ALA A 232 1.02 11.68 -12.34
CA ALA A 232 1.37 11.08 -11.06
C ALA A 232 2.87 10.79 -10.89
N LEU A 233 3.59 10.54 -11.98
CA LEU A 233 5.04 10.33 -11.94
C LEU A 233 5.78 11.65 -11.72
N ASP A 234 5.30 12.76 -12.28
CA ASP A 234 5.83 14.09 -12.03
C ASP A 234 5.61 14.49 -10.55
N VAL A 235 4.39 14.31 -10.04
CA VAL A 235 4.08 14.58 -8.63
C VAL A 235 4.97 13.74 -7.70
N LEU A 236 5.10 12.44 -7.98
CA LEU A 236 5.89 11.52 -7.18
C LEU A 236 7.37 11.87 -7.19
N SER A 237 7.93 12.22 -8.36
CA SER A 237 9.34 12.60 -8.48
C SER A 237 9.66 13.92 -7.77
N LYS A 238 8.74 14.87 -7.81
CA LYS A 238 8.94 16.20 -7.23
C LYS A 238 8.73 16.26 -5.72
N LEU A 239 7.78 15.47 -5.17
CA LEU A 239 7.32 15.59 -3.79
C LEU A 239 7.39 14.30 -2.98
N GLY A 240 7.59 13.15 -3.63
CA GLY A 240 7.51 11.83 -3.01
C GLY A 240 8.77 11.38 -2.28
N GLY A 241 8.84 10.07 -2.07
CA GLY A 241 9.96 9.35 -1.45
C GLY A 241 10.23 8.03 -2.20
N PHE A 242 11.43 7.45 -2.04
CA PHE A 242 11.74 6.16 -2.65
C PHE A 242 10.91 5.02 -2.08
N ASP A 243 10.51 5.11 -0.80
CA ASP A 243 9.55 4.20 -0.17
C ASP A 243 8.19 4.26 -0.86
N ILE A 244 7.62 5.45 -1.05
CA ILE A 244 6.32 5.64 -1.72
C ILE A 244 6.38 5.18 -3.17
N ALA A 245 7.45 5.51 -3.90
CA ALA A 245 7.65 5.10 -5.29
C ALA A 245 7.80 3.57 -5.42
N GLY A 246 8.54 2.95 -4.50
CA GLY A 246 8.68 1.50 -4.42
C GLY A 246 7.35 0.81 -4.11
N LEU A 247 6.59 1.34 -3.14
CA LEU A 247 5.25 0.84 -2.81
C LEU A 247 4.27 0.99 -3.99
N CYS A 248 4.31 2.10 -4.72
CA CYS A 248 3.57 2.26 -5.98
C CYS A 248 3.89 1.10 -6.94
N GLY A 249 5.18 0.76 -7.06
CA GLY A 249 5.64 -0.38 -7.85
C GLY A 249 5.11 -1.72 -7.33
N ILE A 250 4.97 -1.91 -6.01
CA ILE A 250 4.39 -3.15 -5.45
C ILE A 250 2.93 -3.31 -5.88
N PHE A 251 2.10 -2.26 -5.85
CA PHE A 251 0.71 -2.33 -6.31
C PHE A 251 0.61 -2.62 -7.81
N LEU A 252 1.44 -1.97 -8.64
CA LEU A 252 1.53 -2.24 -10.07
C LEU A 252 2.00 -3.68 -10.35
N GLY A 253 2.98 -4.16 -9.58
CA GLY A 253 3.48 -5.53 -9.63
C GLY A 253 2.42 -6.57 -9.27
N GLY A 254 1.58 -6.28 -8.28
CA GLY A 254 0.44 -7.12 -7.88
C GLY A 254 -0.57 -7.26 -9.01
N ALA A 255 -0.89 -6.15 -9.69
CA ALA A 255 -1.80 -6.17 -10.84
C ALA A 255 -1.24 -6.95 -12.04
N LEU A 256 0.08 -6.92 -12.26
CA LEU A 256 0.77 -7.68 -13.30
C LEU A 256 0.88 -9.17 -12.97
N ALA A 257 1.04 -9.50 -11.69
CA ALA A 257 1.27 -10.88 -11.24
C ALA A 257 -0.02 -11.60 -10.77
N GLY A 258 -1.17 -10.89 -10.69
CA GLY A 258 -2.41 -11.45 -10.16
C GLY A 258 -2.35 -11.71 -8.66
N VAL A 259 -1.60 -10.90 -7.89
CA VAL A 259 -1.44 -11.06 -6.44
C VAL A 259 -2.10 -9.89 -5.71
N PRO A 260 -3.03 -10.15 -4.76
CA PRO A 260 -3.60 -9.11 -3.90
C PRO A 260 -2.53 -8.37 -3.09
N VAL A 261 -2.65 -7.03 -3.07
CA VAL A 261 -1.75 -6.16 -2.32
C VAL A 261 -2.54 -5.35 -1.30
N LEU A 262 -2.25 -5.55 -0.01
CA LEU A 262 -2.92 -4.87 1.08
C LEU A 262 -2.32 -3.49 1.32
N ILE A 263 -3.15 -2.45 1.28
CA ILE A 263 -2.79 -1.13 1.81
C ILE A 263 -2.56 -1.27 3.33
N ASP A 264 -1.47 -0.72 3.86
CA ASP A 264 -1.30 -0.52 5.30
C ASP A 264 -2.13 0.69 5.76
N GLY A 265 -1.51 1.85 5.87
CA GLY A 265 -2.15 3.09 6.31
C GLY A 265 -2.16 4.17 5.23
N PHE A 266 -2.07 5.44 5.69
CA PHE A 266 -2.13 6.61 4.82
C PHE A 266 -1.03 6.64 3.76
N ILE A 267 0.24 6.38 4.14
CA ILE A 267 1.41 6.45 3.24
C ILE A 267 1.28 5.40 2.13
N SER A 268 0.97 4.17 2.51
CA SER A 268 0.73 3.08 1.57
C SER A 268 -0.49 3.35 0.67
N GLY A 269 -1.55 3.97 1.21
CA GLY A 269 -2.70 4.42 0.44
C GLY A 269 -2.34 5.46 -0.63
N VAL A 270 -1.45 6.41 -0.30
CA VAL A 270 -0.93 7.39 -1.28
C VAL A 270 -0.12 6.71 -2.38
N ALA A 271 0.68 5.70 -2.04
CA ALA A 271 1.40 4.91 -3.03
C ALA A 271 0.44 4.14 -3.96
N ALA A 272 -0.64 3.55 -3.41
CA ALA A 272 -1.70 2.92 -4.19
C ALA A 272 -2.41 3.93 -5.11
N LEU A 273 -2.67 5.15 -4.61
CA LEU A 273 -3.25 6.24 -5.42
C LEU A 273 -2.34 6.59 -6.60
N CYS A 274 -1.02 6.71 -6.39
CA CYS A 274 -0.06 6.92 -7.48
C CYS A 274 -0.12 5.77 -8.50
N ALA A 275 -0.18 4.51 -8.05
CA ALA A 275 -0.27 3.35 -8.94
C ALA A 275 -1.54 3.37 -9.80
N VAL A 276 -2.69 3.69 -9.21
CA VAL A 276 -3.98 3.78 -9.92
C VAL A 276 -4.03 4.97 -10.87
N ARG A 277 -3.39 6.10 -10.52
CA ARG A 277 -3.27 7.26 -11.43
C ARG A 277 -2.34 6.96 -12.62
N LEU A 278 -1.27 6.20 -12.43
CA LEU A 278 -0.38 5.74 -13.51
C LEU A 278 -1.06 4.69 -14.40
N CYS A 279 -1.82 3.78 -13.81
CA CYS A 279 -2.53 2.72 -14.52
C CYS A 279 -3.85 2.39 -13.79
N PRO A 280 -5.00 2.89 -14.26
CA PRO A 280 -6.30 2.65 -13.61
C PRO A 280 -6.64 1.17 -13.41
N ALA A 281 -6.21 0.30 -14.33
CA ALA A 281 -6.44 -1.14 -14.22
C ALA A 281 -5.70 -1.79 -13.02
N ALA A 282 -4.70 -1.11 -12.44
CA ALA A 282 -4.01 -1.58 -11.24
C ALA A 282 -4.91 -1.57 -9.99
N ALA A 283 -6.03 -0.84 -10.00
CA ALA A 283 -7.01 -0.81 -8.90
C ALA A 283 -7.52 -2.20 -8.50
N LYS A 284 -7.49 -3.18 -9.43
CA LYS A 284 -7.88 -4.57 -9.17
C LYS A 284 -6.99 -5.27 -8.13
N ALA A 285 -5.72 -4.86 -8.00
CA ALA A 285 -4.79 -5.45 -7.05
C ALA A 285 -4.75 -4.72 -5.70
N VAL A 286 -5.47 -3.61 -5.55
CA VAL A 286 -5.47 -2.76 -4.36
C VAL A 286 -6.57 -3.21 -3.40
N PHE A 287 -6.19 -3.63 -2.19
CA PHE A 287 -7.08 -4.07 -1.13
C PHE A 287 -6.88 -3.23 0.13
N ALA A 288 -7.94 -2.61 0.64
CA ALA A 288 -7.87 -1.79 1.84
C ALA A 288 -7.93 -2.65 3.10
N SER A 289 -6.96 -2.48 4.01
CA SER A 289 -6.92 -3.17 5.29
C SER A 289 -7.64 -2.39 6.39
N HIS A 290 -7.12 -1.20 6.72
CA HIS A 290 -7.69 -0.35 7.75
C HIS A 290 -7.72 1.13 7.34
N CYS A 291 -8.55 1.92 8.03
CA CYS A 291 -8.49 3.37 7.95
C CYS A 291 -7.56 3.90 9.06
N SER A 292 -6.42 4.47 8.67
CA SER A 292 -5.51 5.13 9.61
C SER A 292 -6.14 6.39 10.21
N THR A 293 -5.66 6.83 11.39
CA THR A 293 -6.10 8.09 12.02
C THR A 293 -5.50 9.34 11.37
N GLU A 294 -4.59 9.22 10.39
CA GLU A 294 -4.10 10.37 9.63
C GLU A 294 -5.26 11.05 8.90
N PRO A 295 -5.35 12.41 8.93
CA PRO A 295 -6.53 13.14 8.43
C PRO A 295 -6.93 12.81 7.01
N ALA A 296 -5.96 12.61 6.14
CA ALA A 296 -6.17 12.33 4.71
C ALA A 296 -6.44 10.86 4.40
N ALA A 297 -6.31 9.93 5.36
CA ALA A 297 -6.42 8.50 5.09
C ALA A 297 -7.77 8.13 4.46
N ARG A 298 -8.87 8.66 5.01
CA ARG A 298 -10.23 8.43 4.48
C ARG A 298 -10.38 8.97 3.06
N LEU A 299 -9.93 10.20 2.81
CA LEU A 299 -10.02 10.84 1.48
C LEU A 299 -9.26 10.04 0.41
N VAL A 300 -8.11 9.47 0.78
CA VAL A 300 -7.32 8.61 -0.13
C VAL A 300 -8.07 7.31 -0.42
N LEU A 301 -8.65 6.64 0.58
CA LEU A 301 -9.44 5.42 0.39
C LEU A 301 -10.70 5.69 -0.47
N GLU A 302 -11.39 6.80 -0.22
CA GLU A 302 -12.56 7.24 -1.03
C GLU A 302 -12.17 7.49 -2.48
N ALA A 303 -11.03 8.16 -2.73
CA ALA A 303 -10.51 8.39 -4.08
C ALA A 303 -10.11 7.09 -4.81
N LEU A 304 -9.71 6.06 -4.06
CA LEU A 304 -9.45 4.72 -4.57
C LEU A 304 -10.72 3.88 -4.74
N GLY A 305 -11.88 4.34 -4.26
CA GLY A 305 -13.12 3.56 -4.24
C GLY A 305 -13.04 2.33 -3.33
N LYS A 306 -12.24 2.40 -2.23
CA LYS A 306 -11.99 1.25 -1.35
C LYS A 306 -12.57 1.47 0.05
N THR A 307 -13.20 0.41 0.57
CA THR A 307 -13.72 0.37 1.94
C THR A 307 -12.76 -0.43 2.82
N PRO A 308 -12.28 0.12 3.93
CA PRO A 308 -11.37 -0.58 4.83
C PRO A 308 -12.12 -1.65 5.64
N LEU A 309 -11.45 -2.78 5.91
CA LEU A 309 -11.99 -3.85 6.75
C LEU A 309 -11.99 -3.47 8.25
N LEU A 310 -11.03 -2.64 8.66
CA LEU A 310 -10.83 -2.27 10.06
C LEU A 310 -10.86 -0.75 10.26
N THR A 311 -11.46 -0.32 11.38
CA THR A 311 -11.37 1.05 11.89
C THR A 311 -11.06 0.97 13.38
N ALA A 312 -9.78 0.73 13.69
CA ALA A 312 -9.30 0.46 15.05
C ALA A 312 -8.36 1.55 15.61
N GLY A 313 -8.32 2.72 14.98
CA GLY A 313 -7.49 3.84 15.42
C GLY A 313 -5.97 3.61 15.23
N LEU A 314 -5.56 2.70 14.35
CA LEU A 314 -4.15 2.40 14.12
C LEU A 314 -3.46 3.55 13.36
N HIS A 315 -2.19 3.83 13.74
CA HIS A 315 -1.36 4.85 13.10
C HIS A 315 0.15 4.60 13.32
N LEU A 316 0.55 3.34 13.49
CA LEU A 316 1.95 3.00 13.77
C LEU A 316 2.79 3.00 12.49
N GLY A 317 2.28 2.46 11.36
CA GLY A 317 3.06 2.19 10.17
C GLY A 317 3.66 0.77 10.17
N GLU A 318 4.78 0.59 9.50
CA GLU A 318 5.53 -0.67 9.35
C GLU A 318 4.75 -1.81 8.68
N GLY A 319 3.50 -1.61 8.24
CA GLY A 319 2.61 -2.65 7.73
C GLY A 319 1.69 -3.26 8.79
N THR A 320 1.63 -2.67 9.98
CA THR A 320 0.85 -3.22 11.11
C THR A 320 -0.65 -3.29 10.83
N GLY A 321 -1.21 -2.30 10.13
CA GLY A 321 -2.62 -2.30 9.75
C GLY A 321 -2.95 -3.33 8.69
N ALA A 322 -2.07 -3.49 7.69
CA ALA A 322 -2.21 -4.53 6.68
C ALA A 322 -2.17 -5.93 7.32
N VAL A 323 -1.18 -6.20 8.17
CA VAL A 323 -1.05 -7.48 8.87
C VAL A 323 -2.24 -7.74 9.81
N ALA A 324 -2.77 -6.70 10.48
CA ALA A 324 -3.94 -6.85 11.36
C ALA A 324 -5.20 -7.32 10.61
N SER A 325 -5.30 -7.07 9.31
CA SER A 325 -6.44 -7.51 8.49
C SER A 325 -6.32 -8.96 7.98
N ILE A 326 -5.13 -9.55 7.98
CA ILE A 326 -4.89 -10.91 7.44
C ILE A 326 -5.80 -11.98 8.08
N PRO A 327 -6.03 -12.01 9.40
CA PRO A 327 -6.95 -12.98 9.99
C PRO A 327 -8.39 -12.89 9.46
N LEU A 328 -8.82 -11.73 8.96
CA LEU A 328 -10.13 -11.59 8.31
C LEU A 328 -10.18 -12.28 6.94
N TRP A 329 -9.07 -12.31 6.21
CA TRP A 329 -8.92 -13.10 4.98
C TRP A 329 -9.03 -14.60 5.29
N ASP A 330 -8.36 -15.06 6.37
CA ASP A 330 -8.44 -16.46 6.82
C ASP A 330 -9.86 -16.84 7.20
N MET A 331 -10.58 -15.97 7.94
CA MET A 331 -11.98 -16.20 8.32
C MET A 331 -12.89 -16.23 7.09
N ALA A 332 -12.72 -15.33 6.12
CA ALA A 332 -13.48 -15.34 4.88
C ALA A 332 -13.27 -16.64 4.11
N LEU A 333 -12.01 -17.05 3.94
CA LEU A 333 -11.64 -18.26 3.22
C LEU A 333 -12.14 -19.53 3.91
N ALA A 334 -12.04 -19.59 5.25
CA ALA A 334 -12.54 -20.73 6.02
C ALA A 334 -14.05 -20.95 5.85
N VAL A 335 -14.83 -19.88 5.77
CA VAL A 335 -16.27 -19.98 5.47
C VAL A 335 -16.52 -20.32 4.01
N TYR A 336 -15.78 -19.68 3.10
CA TYR A 336 -15.91 -19.90 1.65
C TYR A 336 -15.65 -21.35 1.26
N GLU A 337 -14.63 -21.99 1.84
CA GLU A 337 -14.22 -23.35 1.50
C GLU A 337 -14.91 -24.43 2.37
N GLY A 338 -15.24 -24.10 3.63
CA GLY A 338 -15.64 -25.10 4.62
C GLY A 338 -17.12 -25.10 5.01
N CYS A 339 -17.90 -24.08 4.62
CA CYS A 339 -19.32 -24.04 4.94
C CYS A 339 -20.12 -24.93 3.98
N TYR A 340 -21.11 -25.67 4.52
CA TYR A 340 -22.00 -26.49 3.71
C TYR A 340 -22.94 -25.63 2.83
N SER A 341 -23.31 -26.18 1.67
CA SER A 341 -24.23 -25.56 0.74
C SER A 341 -25.70 -25.78 1.15
N PHE A 342 -26.63 -24.98 0.60
CA PHE A 342 -28.06 -25.21 0.75
C PHE A 342 -28.47 -26.62 0.31
N ALA A 343 -27.88 -27.14 -0.77
CA ALA A 343 -28.16 -28.47 -1.29
C ALA A 343 -27.72 -29.57 -0.32
N GLU A 344 -26.51 -29.46 0.25
CA GLU A 344 -26.00 -30.43 1.25
C GLU A 344 -26.81 -30.39 2.54
N GLY A 345 -27.29 -29.22 2.96
CA GLY A 345 -28.11 -29.04 4.16
C GLY A 345 -29.57 -29.40 3.94
N GLY A 346 -30.02 -29.70 2.70
CA GLY A 346 -31.44 -29.93 2.39
C GLY A 346 -32.30 -28.70 2.63
N ILE A 347 -31.73 -27.51 2.57
CA ILE A 347 -32.39 -26.22 2.82
C ILE A 347 -32.75 -25.57 1.48
N VAL A 348 -33.95 -25.02 1.37
CA VAL A 348 -34.32 -24.24 0.17
C VAL A 348 -33.47 -22.96 0.11
N PRO A 349 -32.78 -22.70 -1.01
CA PRO A 349 -31.99 -21.48 -1.15
C PRO A 349 -32.83 -20.21 -0.98
N TYR A 350 -32.22 -19.19 -0.37
CA TYR A 350 -32.84 -17.87 -0.28
C TYR A 350 -32.89 -17.19 -1.66
N THR A 351 -33.99 -16.53 -1.94
CA THR A 351 -34.12 -15.64 -3.10
C THR A 351 -34.00 -14.19 -2.66
N PRO A 352 -33.28 -13.34 -3.41
CA PRO A 352 -33.23 -11.92 -3.09
C PRO A 352 -34.64 -11.35 -3.00
N GLN A 353 -34.95 -10.63 -1.94
CA GLN A 353 -36.17 -9.89 -1.78
C GLN A 353 -35.90 -8.46 -2.27
N CYS A 354 -36.61 -8.01 -3.34
CA CYS A 354 -36.49 -6.65 -3.86
C CYS A 354 -37.16 -5.64 -2.94
#